data_31831fc06149ade92988e1d63a079555
#
_entry.id   31831fc06149ade92988e1d63a079555
#
_cell.length_a   1.000
_cell.length_b   1.000
_cell.length_c   1.000
_cell.angle_alpha   90.00
_cell.angle_beta   90.00
_cell.angle_gamma   90.00
#
_symmetry.space_group_name_H-M   'P 1'
#
loop_
_entity.id
_entity.type
_entity.pdbx_description
1 polymer ?
#
loop_
_entity_poly.entity_id
_entity_poly.type
_entity_poly.pdbx_seq_one_letter_code
_entity_poly.pdbx_strand_id
1 'polypeptide(L)'
;MSAQPEVEQNEETKEIADIIARARAAQAQIEDYSQEQVNQLIRAMVWSCAQPGVAEEIAQHTLDETELGDYNGKFLKISTKTRAALMDIIDDKSVGIIEEDIERNIVKIAKPVGVVGALSPSTNPEATPVIKAINAVKGRNAIVVAPHPRAKLTNKMIIDNMRAALERMGAPADLVQDVGIVSLEKTNELMKQCDLILATGGAAMVGAAYSSGTPALGVGAGNAVITVDETADIVDAAEKIRI
;
A
#
# COMPACT_ATOMS: atom_id res chain seq x y z
N MET A 1 -0.05 -46.41 3.09
CA MET A 1 0.13 -44.97 3.30
C MET A 1 1.14 -44.49 2.27
N SER A 2 0.68 -43.95 1.15
CA SER A 2 1.55 -43.39 0.12
C SER A 2 1.96 -41.98 0.57
N ALA A 3 3.26 -41.78 0.76
CA ALA A 3 3.84 -40.44 0.96
C ALA A 3 3.47 -39.61 -0.29
N GLN A 4 2.78 -38.50 -0.10
CA GLN A 4 2.64 -37.50 -1.14
C GLN A 4 4.05 -36.96 -1.43
N PRO A 5 4.45 -36.76 -2.71
CA PRO A 5 5.73 -36.16 -3.00
C PRO A 5 5.76 -34.77 -2.39
N GLU A 6 6.80 -34.47 -1.60
CA GLU A 6 7.14 -33.09 -1.22
C GLU A 6 7.32 -32.31 -2.53
N VAL A 7 6.39 -31.43 -2.82
CA VAL A 7 6.57 -30.44 -3.90
C VAL A 7 7.76 -29.58 -3.48
N GLU A 8 8.89 -29.71 -4.17
CA GLU A 8 10.00 -28.77 -3.99
C GLU A 8 9.46 -27.38 -4.14
N GLN A 9 9.37 -26.64 -3.02
CA GLN A 9 8.93 -25.26 -3.04
C GLN A 9 9.97 -24.47 -3.84
N ASN A 10 9.50 -23.77 -4.88
CA ASN A 10 10.31 -22.88 -5.68
C ASN A 10 10.99 -21.83 -4.76
N GLU A 11 12.19 -21.38 -5.12
CA GLU A 11 12.97 -20.40 -4.39
C GLU A 11 12.17 -19.11 -4.12
N GLU A 12 11.43 -18.61 -5.11
CA GLU A 12 10.55 -17.45 -4.98
C GLU A 12 9.41 -17.63 -3.95
N THR A 13 8.84 -18.84 -3.87
CA THR A 13 7.82 -19.19 -2.87
C THR A 13 8.40 -19.14 -1.45
N LYS A 14 9.63 -19.65 -1.26
CA LYS A 14 10.32 -19.61 0.04
C LYS A 14 10.67 -18.17 0.44
N GLU A 15 11.17 -17.38 -0.50
CA GLU A 15 11.51 -15.97 -0.26
C GLU A 15 10.28 -15.18 0.21
N ILE A 16 9.12 -15.37 -0.43
CA ILE A 16 7.88 -14.73 0.00
C ILE A 16 7.43 -15.26 1.37
N ALA A 17 7.55 -16.56 1.63
CA ALA A 17 7.20 -17.14 2.93
C ALA A 17 8.06 -16.54 4.06
N ASP A 18 9.35 -16.30 3.83
CA ASP A 18 10.24 -15.65 4.78
C ASP A 18 9.87 -14.19 5.04
N ILE A 19 9.49 -13.44 3.98
CA ILE A 19 9.01 -12.06 4.11
C ILE A 19 7.71 -12.03 4.93
N ILE A 20 6.75 -12.89 4.62
CA ILE A 20 5.47 -13.01 5.36
C ILE A 20 5.70 -13.40 6.82
N ALA A 21 6.63 -14.33 7.08
CA ALA A 21 6.94 -14.74 8.46
C ALA A 21 7.51 -13.58 9.29
N ARG A 22 8.45 -12.78 8.72
CA ARG A 22 8.96 -11.57 9.39
C ARG A 22 7.87 -10.52 9.59
N ALA A 23 7.03 -10.28 8.58
CA ALA A 23 5.90 -9.36 8.68
C ALA A 23 4.94 -9.79 9.81
N ARG A 24 4.62 -11.07 9.89
CA ARG A 24 3.73 -11.62 10.93
C ARG A 24 4.35 -11.50 12.33
N ALA A 25 5.65 -11.76 12.46
CA ALA A 25 6.37 -11.57 13.72
C ALA A 25 6.42 -10.10 14.15
N ALA A 26 6.55 -9.17 13.20
CA ALA A 26 6.48 -7.73 13.45
C ALA A 26 5.07 -7.29 13.85
N GLN A 27 4.04 -7.79 13.17
CA GLN A 27 2.64 -7.51 13.47
C GLN A 27 2.28 -7.94 14.90
N ALA A 28 2.71 -9.12 15.34
CA ALA A 28 2.46 -9.61 16.68
C ALA A 28 3.02 -8.68 17.78
N GLN A 29 4.12 -7.97 17.52
CA GLN A 29 4.71 -7.03 18.48
C GLN A 29 3.87 -5.77 18.70
N ILE A 30 3.00 -5.41 17.74
CA ILE A 30 2.14 -4.23 17.85
C ILE A 30 0.67 -4.58 18.12
N GLU A 31 0.36 -5.86 18.38
CA GLU A 31 -1.03 -6.30 18.57
C GLU A 31 -1.71 -5.56 19.74
N ASP A 32 -0.95 -5.25 20.79
CA ASP A 32 -1.45 -4.56 21.98
C ASP A 32 -1.21 -3.03 21.96
N TYR A 33 -0.77 -2.47 20.83
CA TYR A 33 -0.56 -1.02 20.74
C TYR A 33 -1.88 -0.27 20.88
N SER A 34 -1.84 0.81 21.67
CA SER A 34 -2.95 1.74 21.83
C SER A 34 -3.22 2.54 20.55
N GLN A 35 -4.39 3.17 20.47
CA GLN A 35 -4.73 4.07 19.37
C GLN A 35 -3.69 5.18 19.18
N GLU A 36 -3.19 5.75 20.26
CA GLU A 36 -2.17 6.81 20.19
C GLU A 36 -0.84 6.28 19.65
N GLN A 37 -0.39 5.11 20.09
CA GLN A 37 0.83 4.50 19.57
C GLN A 37 0.75 4.26 18.06
N VAL A 38 -0.33 3.66 17.55
CA VAL A 38 -0.48 3.46 16.09
C VAL A 38 -0.59 4.79 15.34
N ASN A 39 -1.26 5.80 15.92
CA ASN A 39 -1.34 7.14 15.33
C ASN A 39 0.04 7.80 15.21
N GLN A 40 0.90 7.64 16.21
CA GLN A 40 2.29 8.13 16.18
C GLN A 40 3.10 7.43 15.09
N LEU A 41 2.97 6.11 14.92
CA LEU A 41 3.66 5.37 13.86
C LEU A 41 3.27 5.88 12.47
N ILE A 42 1.97 5.99 12.18
CA ILE A 42 1.54 6.43 10.85
C ILE A 42 1.90 7.89 10.55
N ARG A 43 1.94 8.78 11.56
CA ARG A 43 2.46 10.14 11.41
C ARG A 43 3.94 10.13 11.05
N ALA A 44 4.74 9.32 11.73
CA ALA A 44 6.18 9.20 11.47
C ALA A 44 6.45 8.64 10.06
N MET A 45 5.68 7.63 9.63
CA MET A 45 5.77 7.04 8.30
C MET A 45 5.49 8.06 7.20
N VAL A 46 4.38 8.81 7.29
CA VAL A 46 4.06 9.85 6.30
C VAL A 46 5.13 10.94 6.29
N TRP A 47 5.53 11.41 7.48
CA TRP A 47 6.55 12.46 7.58
C TRP A 47 7.89 12.04 6.97
N SER A 48 8.29 10.78 7.14
CA SER A 48 9.56 10.27 6.58
C SER A 48 9.64 10.38 5.06
N CYS A 49 8.50 10.39 4.37
CA CYS A 49 8.43 10.50 2.92
C CYS A 49 8.00 11.90 2.43
N ALA A 50 7.23 12.64 3.24
CA ALA A 50 6.62 13.93 2.86
C ALA A 50 7.36 15.16 3.38
N GLN A 51 8.46 14.99 4.13
CA GLN A 51 9.26 16.11 4.63
C GLN A 51 10.05 16.80 3.51
N PRO A 52 10.36 18.11 3.68
CA PRO A 52 11.17 18.85 2.71
C PRO A 52 12.52 18.17 2.43
N GLY A 53 12.96 18.22 1.19
CA GLY A 53 14.16 17.54 0.70
C GLY A 53 13.88 16.10 0.26
N VAL A 54 13.20 15.31 1.08
CA VAL A 54 12.88 13.90 0.76
C VAL A 54 11.73 13.81 -0.25
N ALA A 55 10.69 14.64 -0.09
CA ALA A 55 9.56 14.64 -1.03
C ALA A 55 9.99 15.05 -2.44
N GLU A 56 10.90 16.02 -2.55
CA GLU A 56 11.50 16.47 -3.82
C GLU A 56 12.32 15.34 -4.47
N GLU A 57 13.14 14.66 -3.68
CA GLU A 57 13.96 13.53 -4.15
C GLU A 57 13.09 12.38 -4.64
N ILE A 58 12.06 11.98 -3.87
CA ILE A 58 11.11 10.94 -4.28
C ILE A 58 10.39 11.34 -5.57
N ALA A 59 9.94 12.61 -5.68
CA ALA A 59 9.22 13.08 -6.85
C ALA A 59 10.08 13.01 -8.12
N GLN A 60 11.32 13.51 -8.04
CA GLN A 60 12.27 13.47 -9.15
C GLN A 60 12.61 12.04 -9.53
N HIS A 61 12.95 11.20 -8.54
CA HIS A 61 13.29 9.80 -8.79
C HIS A 61 12.11 9.03 -9.44
N THR A 62 10.89 9.30 -8.99
CA THR A 62 9.69 8.67 -9.57
C THR A 62 9.49 9.07 -11.02
N LEU A 63 9.70 10.34 -11.35
CA LEU A 63 9.60 10.82 -12.74
C LEU A 63 10.64 10.15 -13.63
N ASP A 64 11.89 10.11 -13.17
CA ASP A 64 13.01 9.54 -13.92
C ASP A 64 12.85 8.02 -14.14
N GLU A 65 12.35 7.29 -13.12
CA GLU A 65 12.16 5.84 -13.23
C GLU A 65 10.94 5.45 -14.07
N THR A 66 9.82 6.17 -13.92
CA THR A 66 8.55 5.79 -14.56
C THR A 66 8.34 6.44 -15.91
N GLU A 67 8.93 7.62 -16.15
CA GLU A 67 8.68 8.50 -17.31
C GLU A 67 7.18 8.85 -17.46
N LEU A 68 6.43 8.91 -16.34
CA LEU A 68 5.00 9.16 -16.32
C LEU A 68 4.67 10.42 -15.55
N GLY A 69 3.87 11.31 -16.16
CA GLY A 69 3.42 12.54 -15.55
C GLY A 69 4.50 13.64 -15.55
N ASP A 70 4.46 14.52 -14.56
CA ASP A 70 5.39 15.64 -14.40
C ASP A 70 5.85 15.76 -12.95
N TYR A 71 6.95 16.50 -12.74
CA TYR A 71 7.55 16.68 -11.42
C TYR A 71 6.57 17.29 -10.40
N ASN A 72 5.84 18.34 -10.77
CA ASN A 72 4.92 19.01 -9.86
C ASN A 72 3.79 18.07 -9.41
N GLY A 73 3.25 17.29 -10.35
CA GLY A 73 2.25 16.27 -10.05
C GLY A 73 2.77 15.20 -9.10
N LYS A 74 3.99 14.71 -9.31
CA LYS A 74 4.64 13.74 -8.40
C LYS A 74 4.90 14.34 -7.02
N PHE A 75 5.46 15.55 -6.97
CA PHE A 75 5.71 16.26 -5.72
C PHE A 75 4.43 16.52 -4.92
N LEU A 76 3.35 16.99 -5.55
CA LEU A 76 2.06 17.19 -4.88
C LEU A 76 1.48 15.90 -4.33
N LYS A 77 1.67 14.77 -5.02
CA LYS A 77 1.17 13.48 -4.54
C LYS A 77 1.90 13.02 -3.28
N ILE A 78 3.22 13.08 -3.26
CA ILE A 78 3.97 12.63 -2.08
C ILE A 78 3.88 13.64 -0.93
N SER A 79 3.97 14.94 -1.19
CA SER A 79 4.00 15.96 -0.15
C SER A 79 2.62 16.32 0.41
N THR A 80 1.57 16.28 -0.39
CA THR A 80 0.23 16.77 -0.02
C THR A 80 -0.80 15.65 0.08
N LYS A 81 -0.92 14.76 -0.93
CA LYS A 81 -1.94 13.71 -0.90
C LYS A 81 -1.71 12.66 0.19
N THR A 82 -0.45 12.30 0.47
CA THR A 82 -0.14 11.37 1.56
C THR A 82 -0.50 11.96 2.92
N ARG A 83 -0.28 13.26 3.11
CA ARG A 83 -0.68 13.98 4.33
C ARG A 83 -2.19 14.12 4.44
N ALA A 84 -2.89 14.40 3.33
CA ALA A 84 -4.34 14.42 3.30
C ALA A 84 -4.91 13.05 3.68
N ALA A 85 -4.41 11.97 3.10
CA ALA A 85 -4.83 10.62 3.44
C ALA A 85 -4.57 10.26 4.92
N LEU A 86 -3.49 10.78 5.52
CA LEU A 86 -3.27 10.66 6.96
C LEU A 86 -4.37 11.41 7.75
N MET A 87 -4.69 12.63 7.35
CA MET A 87 -5.71 13.44 8.04
C MET A 87 -7.10 12.82 7.93
N ASP A 88 -7.41 12.15 6.82
CA ASP A 88 -8.69 11.46 6.62
C ASP A 88 -8.89 10.31 7.62
N ILE A 89 -7.82 9.65 8.07
CA ILE A 89 -7.92 8.46 8.92
C ILE A 89 -7.45 8.67 10.36
N ILE A 90 -6.80 9.80 10.68
CA ILE A 90 -6.09 9.96 11.96
C ILE A 90 -7.03 9.88 13.16
N ASP A 91 -8.23 10.41 13.03
CA ASP A 91 -9.24 10.47 14.10
C ASP A 91 -10.15 9.23 14.14
N ASP A 92 -10.05 8.34 13.16
CA ASP A 92 -10.83 7.11 13.13
C ASP A 92 -10.38 6.15 14.24
N LYS A 93 -11.35 5.55 14.92
CA LYS A 93 -11.11 4.48 15.88
C LYS A 93 -10.77 3.18 15.17
N SER A 94 -9.56 2.66 15.39
CA SER A 94 -9.05 1.42 14.80
C SER A 94 -8.50 0.42 15.83
N VAL A 95 -8.61 0.77 17.13
CA VAL A 95 -8.10 -0.04 18.24
C VAL A 95 -9.15 -0.15 19.34
N GLY A 96 -9.34 -1.35 19.88
CA GLY A 96 -10.30 -1.61 20.96
C GLY A 96 -11.75 -1.54 20.48
N ILE A 97 -12.63 -1.07 21.33
CA ILE A 97 -14.06 -0.95 21.02
C ILE A 97 -14.26 0.27 20.10
N ILE A 98 -14.74 0.02 18.90
CA ILE A 98 -14.98 1.05 17.88
C ILE A 98 -16.45 1.52 17.82
N GLU A 99 -17.38 0.67 18.26
CA GLU A 99 -18.81 0.98 18.29
C GLU A 99 -19.51 0.13 19.35
N GLU A 100 -20.48 0.71 20.05
CA GLU A 100 -21.39 0.01 20.95
C GLU A 100 -22.85 0.34 20.56
N ASP A 101 -23.61 -0.68 20.21
CA ASP A 101 -25.05 -0.59 19.97
C ASP A 101 -25.79 -1.16 21.19
N ILE A 102 -26.20 -0.28 22.09
CA ILE A 102 -26.84 -0.64 23.35
C ILE A 102 -28.22 -1.29 23.09
N GLU A 103 -28.95 -0.84 22.08
CA GLU A 103 -30.29 -1.36 21.78
C GLU A 103 -30.25 -2.81 21.32
N ARG A 104 -29.21 -3.18 20.54
CA ARG A 104 -28.99 -4.53 20.00
C ARG A 104 -28.06 -5.39 20.85
N ASN A 105 -27.47 -4.86 21.89
CA ASN A 105 -26.43 -5.50 22.70
C ASN A 105 -25.26 -5.99 21.86
N ILE A 106 -24.81 -5.16 20.89
CA ILE A 106 -23.67 -5.47 20.01
C ILE A 106 -22.52 -4.54 20.35
N VAL A 107 -21.32 -5.14 20.51
CA VAL A 107 -20.05 -4.41 20.65
C VAL A 107 -19.16 -4.77 19.47
N LYS A 108 -18.69 -3.76 18.71
CA LYS A 108 -17.73 -3.93 17.64
C LYS A 108 -16.31 -3.64 18.14
N ILE A 109 -15.43 -4.62 18.02
CA ILE A 109 -14.05 -4.52 18.47
C ILE A 109 -13.14 -4.62 17.23
N ALA A 110 -12.23 -3.64 17.05
CA ALA A 110 -11.25 -3.67 15.97
C ALA A 110 -10.17 -4.71 16.27
N LYS A 111 -9.91 -5.57 15.28
CA LYS A 111 -8.83 -6.57 15.31
C LYS A 111 -8.00 -6.47 14.03
N PRO A 112 -6.68 -6.67 14.10
CA PRO A 112 -5.86 -6.78 12.90
C PRO A 112 -6.28 -8.01 12.07
N VAL A 113 -6.14 -7.92 10.76
CA VAL A 113 -6.31 -9.08 9.87
C VAL A 113 -5.03 -9.90 9.77
N GLY A 114 -3.87 -9.30 10.04
CA GLY A 114 -2.56 -9.95 10.00
C GLY A 114 -1.60 -9.26 9.05
N VAL A 115 -1.20 -9.92 7.97
CA VAL A 115 -0.31 -9.40 6.93
C VAL A 115 -1.09 -8.99 5.69
N VAL A 116 -0.96 -7.74 5.30
CA VAL A 116 -1.59 -7.18 4.10
C VAL A 116 -0.62 -7.27 2.91
N GLY A 117 -1.03 -7.91 1.82
CA GLY A 117 -0.32 -7.89 0.54
C GLY A 117 -0.81 -6.70 -0.31
N ALA A 118 0.07 -5.81 -0.71
CA ALA A 118 -0.29 -4.60 -1.44
C ALA A 118 0.32 -4.56 -2.84
N LEU A 119 -0.52 -4.46 -3.87
CA LEU A 119 -0.07 -4.30 -5.27
C LEU A 119 -0.10 -2.82 -5.63
N SER A 120 1.05 -2.26 -6.03
CA SER A 120 1.21 -0.83 -6.33
C SER A 120 1.35 -0.57 -7.83
N PRO A 121 0.64 0.42 -8.41
CA PRO A 121 0.70 0.74 -9.83
C PRO A 121 1.92 1.60 -10.19
N SER A 122 2.23 1.71 -11.50
CA SER A 122 3.28 2.62 -12.00
C SER A 122 2.84 4.08 -12.10
N THR A 123 1.54 4.36 -12.06
CA THR A 123 1.02 5.73 -12.23
C THR A 123 1.19 6.62 -11.01
N ASN A 124 1.10 6.03 -9.82
CA ASN A 124 1.22 6.74 -8.52
C ASN A 124 2.12 5.98 -7.55
N PRO A 125 3.33 5.55 -7.95
CA PRO A 125 4.18 4.71 -7.10
C PRO A 125 4.77 5.49 -5.92
N GLU A 126 4.83 6.82 -6.01
CA GLU A 126 5.31 7.71 -4.95
C GLU A 126 4.34 7.81 -3.77
N ALA A 127 3.03 7.70 -4.00
CA ALA A 127 2.03 7.91 -2.95
C ALA A 127 1.32 6.63 -2.51
N THR A 128 1.05 5.71 -3.44
CA THR A 128 0.25 4.50 -3.17
C THR A 128 0.84 3.61 -2.07
N PRO A 129 2.15 3.31 -2.03
CA PRO A 129 2.74 2.52 -0.95
C PRO A 129 2.58 3.17 0.42
N VAL A 130 2.79 4.50 0.52
CA VAL A 130 2.63 5.24 1.78
C VAL A 130 1.19 5.16 2.27
N ILE A 131 0.22 5.46 1.39
CA ILE A 131 -1.21 5.47 1.76
C ILE A 131 -1.67 4.07 2.19
N LYS A 132 -1.28 3.02 1.47
CA LYS A 132 -1.62 1.64 1.85
C LYS A 132 -0.96 1.23 3.16
N ALA A 133 0.30 1.63 3.37
CA ALA A 133 1.03 1.29 4.58
C ALA A 133 0.41 1.95 5.82
N ILE A 134 0.03 3.23 5.76
CA ILE A 134 -0.61 3.88 6.91
C ILE A 134 -1.99 3.28 7.21
N ASN A 135 -2.76 2.89 6.19
CA ASN A 135 -4.04 2.20 6.41
C ASN A 135 -3.84 0.83 7.07
N ALA A 136 -2.84 0.06 6.64
CA ALA A 136 -2.54 -1.24 7.24
C ALA A 136 -2.08 -1.09 8.70
N VAL A 137 -1.08 -0.23 8.96
CA VAL A 137 -0.52 -0.01 10.30
C VAL A 137 -1.52 0.64 11.25
N LYS A 138 -2.41 1.52 10.75
CA LYS A 138 -3.53 2.07 11.54
C LYS A 138 -4.40 0.97 12.15
N GLY A 139 -4.62 -0.13 11.42
CA GLY A 139 -5.32 -1.32 11.90
C GLY A 139 -4.42 -2.35 12.61
N ARG A 140 -3.20 -1.99 12.97
CA ARG A 140 -2.19 -2.87 13.59
C ARG A 140 -1.83 -4.08 12.72
N ASN A 141 -1.87 -3.94 11.40
CA ASN A 141 -1.42 -4.94 10.44
C ASN A 141 0.02 -4.65 10.00
N ALA A 142 0.72 -5.70 9.57
CA ALA A 142 1.91 -5.54 8.75
C ALA A 142 1.51 -5.48 7.26
N ILE A 143 2.40 -4.95 6.43
CA ILE A 143 2.17 -4.82 4.99
C ILE A 143 3.43 -5.21 4.20
N VAL A 144 3.21 -5.96 3.11
CA VAL A 144 4.24 -6.30 2.12
C VAL A 144 3.81 -5.74 0.78
N VAL A 145 4.64 -4.88 0.18
CA VAL A 145 4.32 -4.18 -1.07
C VAL A 145 5.00 -4.86 -2.26
N ALA A 146 4.21 -5.24 -3.26
CA ALA A 146 4.69 -5.64 -4.58
C ALA A 146 4.52 -4.45 -5.55
N PRO A 147 5.60 -3.75 -5.91
CA PRO A 147 5.54 -2.62 -6.83
C PRO A 147 5.36 -3.08 -8.28
N HIS A 148 4.90 -2.16 -9.12
CA HIS A 148 5.00 -2.35 -10.55
C HIS A 148 6.48 -2.42 -10.99
N PRO A 149 6.88 -3.27 -11.95
CA PRO A 149 8.29 -3.39 -12.38
C PRO A 149 8.95 -2.07 -12.82
N ARG A 150 8.19 -1.11 -13.35
CA ARG A 150 8.67 0.24 -13.74
C ARG A 150 8.77 1.23 -12.58
N ALA A 151 8.58 0.81 -11.34
CA ALA A 151 8.60 1.69 -10.17
C ALA A 151 9.21 0.99 -8.94
N LYS A 152 10.08 0.04 -9.15
CA LYS A 152 10.68 -0.79 -8.10
C LYS A 152 11.64 -0.01 -7.21
N LEU A 153 12.42 0.91 -7.79
CA LEU A 153 13.39 1.70 -7.05
C LEU A 153 12.70 2.80 -6.24
N THR A 154 11.71 3.48 -6.82
CA THR A 154 10.84 4.42 -6.10
C THR A 154 10.17 3.74 -4.90
N ASN A 155 9.61 2.54 -5.11
CA ASN A 155 9.00 1.79 -4.02
C ASN A 155 10.00 1.47 -2.92
N LYS A 156 11.19 0.97 -3.29
CA LYS A 156 12.25 0.65 -2.31
C LYS A 156 12.63 1.87 -1.48
N MET A 157 12.84 3.01 -2.10
CA MET A 157 13.17 4.26 -1.42
C MET A 157 12.09 4.65 -0.39
N ILE A 158 10.82 4.53 -0.75
CA ILE A 158 9.68 4.82 0.13
C ILE A 158 9.61 3.83 1.29
N ILE A 159 9.74 2.53 1.01
CA ILE A 159 9.74 1.49 2.04
C ILE A 159 10.90 1.71 3.02
N ASP A 160 12.11 1.96 2.53
CA ASP A 160 13.29 2.21 3.37
C ASP A 160 13.09 3.42 4.29
N ASN A 161 12.51 4.52 3.78
CA ASN A 161 12.19 5.71 4.59
C ASN A 161 11.18 5.40 5.71
N MET A 162 10.12 4.66 5.40
CA MET A 162 9.12 4.27 6.40
C MET A 162 9.70 3.30 7.43
N ARG A 163 10.50 2.31 7.01
CA ARG A 163 11.20 1.37 7.90
C ARG A 163 12.11 2.09 8.89
N ALA A 164 12.95 3.02 8.38
CA ALA A 164 13.81 3.84 9.23
C ALA A 164 13.01 4.73 10.20
N ALA A 165 11.82 5.20 9.82
CA ALA A 165 10.94 5.93 10.72
C ALA A 165 10.39 5.04 11.83
N LEU A 166 9.94 3.82 11.51
CA LEU A 166 9.47 2.85 12.49
C LEU A 166 10.55 2.49 13.51
N GLU A 167 11.78 2.24 13.05
CA GLU A 167 12.94 1.97 13.93
C GLU A 167 13.20 3.12 14.91
N ARG A 168 13.19 4.38 14.41
CA ARG A 168 13.35 5.57 15.27
C ARG A 168 12.24 5.71 16.33
N MET A 169 11.05 5.18 16.04
CA MET A 169 9.93 5.12 16.98
C MET A 169 9.98 3.92 17.93
N GLY A 170 11.00 3.05 17.82
CA GLY A 170 11.11 1.81 18.61
C GLY A 170 10.12 0.72 18.17
N ALA A 171 9.54 0.84 16.96
CA ALA A 171 8.65 -0.16 16.38
C ALA A 171 9.40 -1.06 15.39
N PRO A 172 8.93 -2.31 15.16
CA PRO A 172 9.59 -3.21 14.22
C PRO A 172 9.53 -2.67 12.79
N ALA A 173 10.70 -2.57 12.13
CA ALA A 173 10.78 -2.13 10.74
C ALA A 173 10.03 -3.07 9.78
N ASP A 174 9.97 -4.36 10.11
CA ASP A 174 9.30 -5.39 9.30
C ASP A 174 7.76 -5.30 9.29
N LEU A 175 7.18 -4.29 9.95
CA LEU A 175 5.78 -3.89 9.72
C LEU A 175 5.53 -3.44 8.28
N VAL A 176 6.57 -2.93 7.61
CA VAL A 176 6.49 -2.46 6.22
C VAL A 176 7.66 -3.08 5.45
N GLN A 177 7.32 -3.91 4.47
CA GLN A 177 8.31 -4.60 3.64
C GLN A 177 7.92 -4.51 2.16
N ASP A 178 8.84 -4.84 1.28
CA ASP A 178 8.58 -5.10 -0.14
C ASP A 178 9.01 -6.51 -0.53
N VAL A 179 8.61 -6.93 -1.73
CA VAL A 179 8.97 -8.26 -2.28
C VAL A 179 10.41 -8.32 -2.83
N GLY A 180 11.19 -7.24 -2.68
CA GLY A 180 12.53 -7.15 -3.26
C GLY A 180 12.50 -7.14 -4.78
N ILE A 181 13.14 -8.13 -5.42
CA ILE A 181 13.09 -8.29 -6.88
C ILE A 181 11.68 -8.75 -7.28
N VAL A 182 11.00 -7.93 -8.08
CA VAL A 182 9.62 -8.19 -8.51
C VAL A 182 9.59 -9.22 -9.62
N SER A 183 8.77 -10.25 -9.45
CA SER A 183 8.35 -11.19 -10.48
C SER A 183 6.85 -11.41 -10.44
N LEU A 184 6.28 -11.97 -11.51
CA LEU A 184 4.87 -12.35 -11.51
C LEU A 184 4.61 -13.48 -10.51
N GLU A 185 5.55 -14.40 -10.37
CA GLU A 185 5.46 -15.52 -9.45
C GLU A 185 5.47 -15.06 -7.99
N LYS A 186 6.42 -14.19 -7.59
CA LYS A 186 6.42 -13.58 -6.25
C LYS A 186 5.15 -12.80 -5.95
N THR A 187 4.62 -12.08 -6.94
CA THR A 187 3.35 -11.35 -6.78
C THR A 187 2.19 -12.32 -6.53
N ASN A 188 2.13 -13.42 -7.28
CA ASN A 188 1.12 -14.46 -7.08
C ASN A 188 1.28 -15.17 -5.72
N GLU A 189 2.51 -15.47 -5.32
CA GLU A 189 2.79 -16.07 -4.01
C GLU A 189 2.45 -15.11 -2.85
N LEU A 190 2.76 -13.81 -2.98
CA LEU A 190 2.31 -12.82 -2.01
C LEU A 190 0.78 -12.82 -1.86
N MET A 191 0.04 -12.85 -2.98
CA MET A 191 -1.43 -12.88 -2.95
C MET A 191 -1.98 -14.14 -2.27
N LYS A 192 -1.30 -15.29 -2.39
CA LYS A 192 -1.73 -16.54 -1.75
C LYS A 192 -1.39 -16.62 -0.26
N GLN A 193 -0.29 -15.99 0.17
CA GLN A 193 0.28 -16.17 1.51
C GLN A 193 -0.11 -15.06 2.50
N CYS A 194 -0.56 -13.90 2.01
CA CYS A 194 -1.05 -12.81 2.87
C CYS A 194 -2.50 -13.06 3.34
N ASP A 195 -2.95 -12.28 4.31
CA ASP A 195 -4.28 -12.42 4.92
C ASP A 195 -5.34 -11.51 4.26
N LEU A 196 -4.90 -10.43 3.60
CA LEU A 196 -5.75 -9.50 2.85
C LEU A 196 -4.95 -8.87 1.70
N ILE A 197 -5.56 -8.72 0.53
CA ILE A 197 -4.93 -8.07 -0.61
C ILE A 197 -5.51 -6.66 -0.81
N LEU A 198 -4.63 -5.67 -0.99
CA LEU A 198 -4.97 -4.33 -1.46
C LEU A 198 -4.43 -4.16 -2.89
N ALA A 199 -5.26 -4.43 -3.90
CA ALA A 199 -4.86 -4.35 -5.30
C ALA A 199 -5.21 -2.99 -5.91
N THR A 200 -4.20 -2.28 -6.46
CA THR A 200 -4.41 -1.10 -7.30
C THR A 200 -3.61 -1.28 -8.57
N GLY A 201 -4.30 -1.32 -9.71
CA GLY A 201 -3.65 -1.58 -10.99
C GLY A 201 -4.63 -1.78 -12.12
N GLY A 202 -4.16 -2.33 -13.24
CA GLY A 202 -5.00 -2.65 -14.38
C GLY A 202 -5.97 -3.80 -14.11
N ALA A 203 -7.00 -3.95 -14.94
CA ALA A 203 -8.06 -4.94 -14.78
C ALA A 203 -7.55 -6.38 -14.60
N ALA A 204 -6.50 -6.76 -15.32
CA ALA A 204 -5.90 -8.10 -15.23
C ALA A 204 -5.31 -8.37 -13.83
N MET A 205 -4.59 -7.40 -13.25
CA MET A 205 -4.00 -7.54 -11.90
C MET A 205 -5.07 -7.59 -10.82
N VAL A 206 -6.10 -6.73 -10.92
CA VAL A 206 -7.23 -6.74 -9.98
C VAL A 206 -8.03 -8.04 -10.11
N GLY A 207 -8.24 -8.53 -11.34
CA GLY A 207 -8.86 -9.84 -11.58
C GLY A 207 -8.07 -11.00 -10.96
N ALA A 208 -6.74 -10.97 -11.08
CA ALA A 208 -5.87 -11.97 -10.44
C ALA A 208 -5.99 -11.93 -8.91
N ALA A 209 -6.04 -10.72 -8.31
CA ALA A 209 -6.22 -10.56 -6.87
C ALA A 209 -7.55 -11.17 -6.39
N TYR A 210 -8.66 -10.90 -7.07
CA TYR A 210 -9.95 -11.51 -6.72
C TYR A 210 -10.03 -13.01 -6.95
N SER A 211 -9.19 -13.56 -7.84
CA SER A 211 -9.14 -14.99 -8.15
C SER A 211 -8.09 -15.75 -7.33
N SER A 212 -7.33 -15.08 -6.46
CA SER A 212 -6.22 -15.68 -5.70
C SER A 212 -6.66 -16.64 -4.60
N GLY A 213 -7.92 -16.55 -4.15
CA GLY A 213 -8.44 -17.25 -2.98
C GLY A 213 -8.29 -16.50 -1.66
N THR A 214 -7.49 -15.41 -1.62
CA THR A 214 -7.35 -14.54 -0.46
C THR A 214 -8.33 -13.37 -0.57
N PRO A 215 -8.94 -12.90 0.54
CA PRO A 215 -9.79 -11.72 0.53
C PRO A 215 -9.06 -10.53 -0.11
N ALA A 216 -9.72 -9.81 -1.01
CA ALA A 216 -9.11 -8.72 -1.75
C ALA A 216 -10.01 -7.48 -1.84
N LEU A 217 -9.40 -6.32 -1.72
CA LEU A 217 -9.98 -5.02 -2.02
C LEU A 217 -9.24 -4.44 -3.23
N GLY A 218 -9.93 -4.42 -4.37
CA GLY A 218 -9.34 -4.05 -5.66
C GLY A 218 -9.90 -2.74 -6.21
N VAL A 219 -9.00 -1.90 -6.73
CA VAL A 219 -9.33 -0.70 -7.52
C VAL A 219 -8.72 -0.89 -8.90
N GLY A 220 -9.58 -1.10 -9.90
CA GLY A 220 -9.21 -1.30 -11.29
C GLY A 220 -9.10 0.01 -12.08
N ALA A 221 -9.06 -0.13 -13.41
CA ALA A 221 -9.05 1.00 -14.32
C ALA A 221 -10.38 1.79 -14.24
N GLY A 222 -10.26 3.11 -14.12
CA GLY A 222 -11.37 4.02 -14.29
C GLY A 222 -11.40 4.55 -15.73
N ASN A 223 -12.57 4.98 -16.18
CA ASN A 223 -12.71 5.72 -17.43
C ASN A 223 -12.57 7.22 -17.15
N ALA A 224 -11.80 7.91 -17.98
CA ALA A 224 -11.82 9.37 -17.99
C ALA A 224 -13.17 9.83 -18.56
N VAL A 225 -13.90 10.63 -17.78
CA VAL A 225 -15.14 11.24 -18.22
C VAL A 225 -14.85 12.70 -18.53
N ILE A 226 -15.09 13.08 -19.78
CA ILE A 226 -14.92 14.46 -20.25
C ILE A 226 -16.27 14.95 -20.74
N THR A 227 -16.73 16.08 -20.19
CA THR A 227 -17.92 16.76 -20.65
C THR A 227 -17.49 17.95 -21.47
N VAL A 228 -17.92 17.99 -22.71
CA VAL A 228 -17.75 19.16 -23.61
C VAL A 228 -19.09 19.90 -23.68
N ASP A 229 -19.14 21.10 -23.12
CA ASP A 229 -20.32 21.94 -23.10
C ASP A 229 -20.58 22.55 -24.51
N GLU A 230 -21.84 22.87 -24.82
CA GLU A 230 -22.23 23.44 -26.10
C GLU A 230 -21.61 24.80 -26.40
N THR A 231 -21.11 25.51 -25.38
CA THR A 231 -20.40 26.79 -25.50
C THR A 231 -18.89 26.64 -25.69
N ALA A 232 -18.36 25.42 -25.66
CA ALA A 232 -16.93 25.17 -25.78
C ALA A 232 -16.42 25.39 -27.20
N ASP A 233 -15.16 25.85 -27.32
CA ASP A 233 -14.45 25.78 -28.58
C ASP A 233 -14.14 24.33 -28.93
N ILE A 234 -14.77 23.81 -29.97
CA ILE A 234 -14.68 22.40 -30.36
C ILE A 234 -13.25 22.00 -30.77
N VAL A 235 -12.49 22.91 -31.41
CA VAL A 235 -11.13 22.64 -31.87
C VAL A 235 -10.20 22.55 -30.66
N ASP A 236 -10.26 23.51 -29.74
CA ASP A 236 -9.49 23.53 -28.50
C ASP A 236 -9.83 22.33 -27.61
N ALA A 237 -11.12 21.99 -27.49
CA ALA A 237 -11.56 20.81 -26.75
C ALA A 237 -11.01 19.52 -27.36
N ALA A 238 -11.05 19.35 -28.67
CA ALA A 238 -10.51 18.17 -29.35
C ALA A 238 -9.00 18.03 -29.19
N GLU A 239 -8.25 19.14 -29.23
CA GLU A 239 -6.81 19.15 -28.98
C GLU A 239 -6.49 18.69 -27.53
N LYS A 240 -7.21 19.22 -26.54
CA LYS A 240 -7.03 18.85 -25.11
C LYS A 240 -7.44 17.43 -24.80
N ILE A 241 -8.41 16.85 -25.51
CA ILE A 241 -8.83 15.45 -25.33
C ILE A 241 -7.82 14.48 -25.97
N ARG A 242 -7.14 14.89 -27.04
CA ARG A 242 -6.18 14.05 -27.76
C ARG A 242 -4.87 13.80 -27.02
N ILE A 243 -4.50 14.62 -26.06
CA ILE A 243 -3.27 14.49 -25.27
C ILE A 243 -3.44 13.36 -24.26
#